data_20085a7200c335d51a006694903832c2
#
_entry.id   20085a7200c335d51a006694903832c2
#
_cell.length_a   1.000
_cell.length_b   1.000
_cell.length_c   1.000
_cell.angle_alpha   90.00
_cell.angle_beta   90.00
_cell.angle_gamma   90.00
#
_symmetry.space_group_name_H-M   'P 1'
#
loop_
_entity.id
_entity.type
_entity.pdbx_description
1 polymer ?
#
loop_
_entity_poly.entity_id
_entity_poly.type
_entity_poly.pdbx_seq_one_letter_code
_entity_poly.pdbx_strand_id
1 'polypeptide(L)'
;SDLYEQGFITYMRTDSTFLSNEAITASRDAIQSKYGKEYLTPQPRTYAAKKVKGAQEAHEAIRPAGNNFMDPDETGLTGTQFRLYDMIWKRTIASQMVDARQKQVSAKISVGDAVFSASGMTIEFPGFLRAYVEGSDDPEADLAEREVRLPALKVKDAVKCAKLDPTSHETKPPARYTEASLVQTMEKEGIGRPSTYASVIGTIIDRGYVRKNGTALVPTFTAMIVSKLLRSYLSEYVDLGFTSEMEQSLDHIADGELDWESYLASIYKGPKGLRARVDSQEEKINPDEARTMTLEGMDKYKFHVGRYGAYLSTQRDGADVSASVPDNESPADITPEIAEKLIDQKINGADSIGKDPKTGEPIYVLSGRYGPYVQMGDVSPENDKPKRASLPPGTQPENVDLSMALELLSLPKTLGTHPGTGKEIKAGLGRFGPFVVHDGDYRSIPKGESIFTITFERAMEMLSQPKKGRGKAAALKDLGAHPDTGDAIQVFNGPYGPYIKSGKVNASLPEGATPETITLEQAVALINEKGPAKGSKGKGKAKAAPKAKAAKAAGDAPAAKAAPKKSLKSAETAKEKAQALGVKKVVTRKSKK
;
A
#
# COMPACT_ATOMS: atom_id res chain seq x y z
N SER A 1 5.53 0.26 -16.50
CA SER A 1 6.82 0.76 -17.07
C SER A 1 7.77 -0.38 -17.37
N ASP A 2 8.13 -1.23 -16.40
CA ASP A 2 9.17 -2.27 -16.57
C ASP A 2 8.95 -3.17 -17.80
N LEU A 3 7.72 -3.65 -18.05
CA LEU A 3 7.41 -4.47 -19.22
C LEU A 3 7.58 -3.70 -20.55
N TYR A 4 7.26 -2.41 -20.55
CA TYR A 4 7.46 -1.54 -21.71
C TYR A 4 8.95 -1.30 -21.96
N GLU A 5 9.70 -0.95 -20.94
CA GLU A 5 11.16 -0.69 -21.01
C GLU A 5 11.95 -1.94 -21.43
N GLN A 6 11.45 -3.14 -21.09
CA GLN A 6 12.00 -4.42 -21.51
C GLN A 6 11.51 -4.88 -22.88
N GLY A 7 10.61 -4.13 -23.53
CA GLY A 7 10.11 -4.44 -24.88
C GLY A 7 9.05 -5.55 -24.94
N PHE A 8 8.43 -5.92 -23.82
CA PHE A 8 7.38 -6.93 -23.80
C PHE A 8 6.01 -6.40 -24.23
N ILE A 9 5.73 -5.13 -23.98
CA ILE A 9 4.45 -4.48 -24.31
C ILE A 9 4.65 -3.16 -25.03
N THR A 10 3.58 -2.66 -25.68
CA THR A 10 3.53 -1.30 -26.23
C THR A 10 3.51 -0.25 -25.13
N TYR A 11 3.45 1.03 -25.49
CA TYR A 11 3.45 2.14 -24.55
C TYR A 11 2.37 2.00 -23.47
N MET A 12 2.74 2.18 -22.22
CA MET A 12 1.98 1.74 -21.04
C MET A 12 0.81 2.66 -20.63
N ARG A 13 0.49 3.71 -21.37
CA ARG A 13 -0.70 4.55 -21.07
C ARG A 13 -2.00 3.85 -21.46
N THR A 14 -3.04 4.08 -20.67
CA THR A 14 -4.34 3.40 -20.75
C THR A 14 -5.41 4.19 -21.51
N ASP A 15 -5.05 5.29 -22.13
CA ASP A 15 -5.97 6.24 -22.78
C ASP A 15 -6.30 5.92 -24.26
N SER A 16 -5.75 4.83 -24.81
CA SER A 16 -6.07 4.36 -26.16
C SER A 16 -6.57 2.91 -26.16
N THR A 17 -7.59 2.67 -26.98
CA THR A 17 -8.12 1.33 -27.28
C THR A 17 -7.84 0.91 -28.73
N PHE A 18 -7.12 1.73 -29.49
CA PHE A 18 -6.81 1.48 -30.89
C PHE A 18 -5.74 0.38 -31.03
N LEU A 19 -5.94 -0.53 -31.98
CA LEU A 19 -4.95 -1.53 -32.38
C LEU A 19 -4.56 -1.31 -33.84
N SER A 20 -3.26 -1.36 -34.12
CA SER A 20 -2.77 -1.33 -35.51
C SER A 20 -3.16 -2.58 -36.30
N ASN A 21 -3.04 -2.54 -37.61
CA ASN A 21 -3.34 -3.69 -38.47
C ASN A 21 -2.40 -4.87 -38.15
N GLU A 22 -1.15 -4.60 -37.83
CA GLU A 22 -0.14 -5.60 -37.45
C GLU A 22 -0.57 -6.28 -36.13
N ALA A 23 -1.02 -5.53 -35.16
CA ALA A 23 -1.52 -6.05 -33.87
C ALA A 23 -2.77 -6.90 -34.05
N ILE A 24 -3.69 -6.47 -34.89
CA ILE A 24 -4.90 -7.23 -35.24
C ILE A 24 -4.52 -8.55 -35.90
N THR A 25 -3.59 -8.54 -36.85
CA THR A 25 -3.11 -9.74 -37.51
C THR A 25 -2.45 -10.69 -36.54
N ALA A 26 -1.50 -10.21 -35.73
CA ALA A 26 -0.83 -11.00 -34.69
C ALA A 26 -1.81 -11.62 -33.67
N SER A 27 -2.81 -10.86 -33.25
CA SER A 27 -3.87 -11.38 -32.36
C SER A 27 -4.65 -12.51 -32.99
N ARG A 28 -5.02 -12.36 -34.27
CA ARG A 28 -5.81 -13.34 -35.00
C ARG A 28 -5.02 -14.61 -35.27
N ASP A 29 -3.73 -14.50 -35.59
CA ASP A 29 -2.83 -15.64 -35.76
C ASP A 29 -2.66 -16.42 -34.45
N ALA A 30 -2.48 -15.71 -33.34
CA ALA A 30 -2.40 -16.33 -32.03
C ALA A 30 -3.73 -17.02 -31.63
N ILE A 31 -4.90 -16.43 -31.94
CA ILE A 31 -6.20 -17.06 -31.71
C ILE A 31 -6.30 -18.35 -32.52
N GLN A 32 -5.98 -18.31 -33.81
CA GLN A 32 -6.08 -19.48 -34.69
C GLN A 32 -5.16 -20.60 -34.21
N SER A 33 -3.94 -20.27 -33.80
CA SER A 33 -2.95 -21.24 -33.32
C SER A 33 -3.34 -21.88 -31.99
N LYS A 34 -3.82 -21.09 -31.03
CA LYS A 34 -4.02 -21.55 -29.64
C LYS A 34 -5.45 -22.05 -29.37
N TYR A 35 -6.45 -21.47 -30.03
CA TYR A 35 -7.87 -21.74 -29.74
C TYR A 35 -8.64 -22.36 -30.91
N GLY A 36 -8.19 -22.16 -32.14
CA GLY A 36 -8.85 -22.66 -33.35
C GLY A 36 -9.60 -21.57 -34.12
N LYS A 37 -9.88 -21.89 -35.39
CA LYS A 37 -10.51 -20.95 -36.35
C LYS A 37 -11.95 -20.56 -35.93
N GLU A 38 -12.64 -21.41 -35.20
CA GLU A 38 -13.99 -21.18 -34.72
C GLU A 38 -14.08 -20.05 -33.67
N TYR A 39 -12.94 -19.68 -33.09
CA TYR A 39 -12.85 -18.54 -32.16
C TYR A 39 -12.55 -17.20 -32.85
N LEU A 40 -12.30 -17.20 -34.15
CA LEU A 40 -12.05 -15.99 -34.93
C LEU A 40 -13.35 -15.33 -35.37
N THR A 41 -13.44 -14.00 -35.20
CA THR A 41 -14.51 -13.22 -35.85
C THR A 41 -14.36 -13.24 -37.35
N PRO A 42 -15.47 -13.25 -38.13
CA PRO A 42 -15.39 -13.23 -39.61
C PRO A 42 -14.62 -12.00 -40.13
N GLN A 43 -14.78 -10.86 -39.50
CA GLN A 43 -14.05 -9.62 -39.78
C GLN A 43 -13.28 -9.19 -38.52
N PRO A 44 -12.09 -8.56 -38.66
CA PRO A 44 -11.37 -7.98 -37.55
C PRO A 44 -12.25 -6.99 -36.79
N ARG A 45 -12.13 -6.98 -35.46
CA ARG A 45 -12.78 -5.96 -34.64
C ARG A 45 -11.89 -4.74 -34.53
N THR A 46 -12.46 -3.59 -34.86
CA THR A 46 -11.81 -2.30 -34.70
C THR A 46 -12.48 -1.54 -33.56
N TYR A 47 -11.66 -1.02 -32.66
CA TYR A 47 -12.11 -0.16 -31.58
C TYR A 47 -11.72 1.27 -31.94
N ALA A 48 -12.72 2.12 -32.23
CA ALA A 48 -12.46 3.54 -32.44
C ALA A 48 -11.88 4.11 -31.15
N ALA A 49 -10.77 4.84 -31.26
CA ALA A 49 -10.29 5.66 -30.14
C ALA A 49 -11.44 6.62 -29.76
N LYS A 50 -12.15 6.34 -28.67
CA LYS A 50 -12.93 7.38 -28.02
C LYS A 50 -11.91 8.45 -27.69
N LYS A 51 -12.10 9.68 -28.22
CA LYS A 51 -11.34 10.83 -27.74
C LYS A 51 -11.68 10.98 -26.26
N VAL A 52 -10.88 10.33 -25.41
CA VAL A 52 -10.94 10.56 -23.97
C VAL A 52 -10.49 12.00 -23.80
N LYS A 53 -11.27 12.81 -23.05
CA LYS A 53 -10.86 14.16 -22.69
C LYS A 53 -9.45 14.07 -22.09
N GLY A 54 -8.49 14.81 -22.67
CA GLY A 54 -7.11 14.79 -22.24
C GLY A 54 -6.23 13.66 -22.80
N ALA A 55 -6.64 12.99 -23.90
CA ALA A 55 -5.74 12.10 -24.66
C ALA A 55 -4.65 12.94 -25.33
N GLN A 56 -3.41 12.80 -24.84
CA GLN A 56 -2.30 13.69 -25.20
C GLN A 56 -1.61 13.32 -26.52
N GLU A 57 -1.71 12.07 -26.99
CA GLU A 57 -1.02 11.61 -28.20
C GLU A 57 -1.76 10.43 -28.85
N ALA A 58 -1.61 10.28 -30.17
CA ALA A 58 -2.09 9.12 -30.91
C ALA A 58 -1.13 7.94 -30.71
N HIS A 59 -1.46 7.04 -29.79
CA HIS A 59 -0.73 5.77 -29.59
C HIS A 59 -1.68 4.58 -29.59
N GLU A 60 -1.10 3.38 -29.78
CA GLU A 60 -1.85 2.12 -29.69
C GLU A 60 -2.28 1.82 -28.25
N ALA A 61 -3.26 0.92 -28.11
CA ALA A 61 -3.59 0.29 -26.84
C ALA A 61 -2.39 -0.47 -26.26
N ILE A 62 -2.41 -0.70 -24.96
CA ILE A 62 -1.44 -1.59 -24.30
C ILE A 62 -1.69 -3.02 -24.81
N ARG A 63 -0.69 -3.60 -25.44
CA ARG A 63 -0.70 -4.95 -26.01
C ARG A 63 0.68 -5.59 -25.95
N PRO A 64 0.82 -6.90 -26.17
CA PRO A 64 2.11 -7.51 -26.41
C PRO A 64 2.85 -6.82 -27.57
N ALA A 65 4.14 -6.58 -27.42
CA ALA A 65 4.96 -5.91 -28.42
C ALA A 65 5.23 -6.80 -29.63
N GLY A 66 5.63 -6.18 -30.74
CA GLY A 66 5.98 -6.88 -31.97
C GLY A 66 4.78 -7.29 -32.80
N ASN A 67 5.09 -8.03 -33.90
CA ASN A 67 4.14 -8.51 -34.89
C ASN A 67 3.82 -10.00 -34.71
N ASN A 68 4.45 -10.66 -33.76
CA ASN A 68 4.16 -12.01 -33.32
C ASN A 68 4.15 -11.99 -31.78
N PHE A 69 2.98 -12.16 -31.19
CA PHE A 69 2.84 -12.05 -29.74
C PHE A 69 3.47 -13.26 -29.06
N MET A 70 4.51 -13.01 -28.28
CA MET A 70 5.17 -14.04 -27.50
C MET A 70 4.15 -14.65 -26.52
N ASP A 71 4.07 -15.99 -26.47
CA ASP A 71 3.20 -16.65 -25.48
C ASP A 71 3.70 -16.33 -24.07
N PRO A 72 2.81 -16.07 -23.09
CA PRO A 72 3.22 -15.78 -21.72
C PRO A 72 4.23 -16.78 -21.15
N ASP A 73 4.05 -18.08 -21.42
CA ASP A 73 4.93 -19.13 -20.91
C ASP A 73 6.34 -19.12 -21.54
N GLU A 74 6.52 -18.47 -22.70
CA GLU A 74 7.79 -18.35 -23.41
C GLU A 74 8.58 -17.09 -23.03
N THR A 75 7.98 -16.15 -22.28
CA THR A 75 8.61 -14.86 -21.95
C THR A 75 9.76 -14.96 -20.94
N GLY A 76 9.82 -16.02 -20.15
CA GLY A 76 10.73 -16.13 -19.02
C GLY A 76 10.42 -15.18 -17.86
N LEU A 77 9.34 -14.39 -17.94
CA LEU A 77 8.89 -13.52 -16.86
C LEU A 77 8.41 -14.30 -15.64
N THR A 78 8.50 -13.70 -14.46
CA THR A 78 8.07 -14.33 -13.22
C THR A 78 7.28 -13.36 -12.31
N GLY A 79 6.54 -13.89 -11.35
CA GLY A 79 5.85 -13.11 -10.33
C GLY A 79 4.82 -12.14 -10.87
N THR A 80 4.89 -10.88 -10.48
CA THR A 80 3.92 -9.83 -10.87
C THR A 80 4.05 -9.43 -12.34
N GLN A 81 5.27 -9.45 -12.90
CA GLN A 81 5.51 -9.13 -14.30
C GLN A 81 4.86 -10.16 -15.21
N PHE A 82 5.03 -11.46 -14.90
CA PHE A 82 4.37 -12.54 -15.63
C PHE A 82 2.85 -12.38 -15.60
N ARG A 83 2.25 -12.21 -14.43
CA ARG A 83 0.80 -12.07 -14.29
C ARG A 83 0.24 -10.87 -15.07
N LEU A 84 0.96 -9.74 -15.04
CA LEU A 84 0.53 -8.56 -15.78
C LEU A 84 0.64 -8.78 -17.30
N TYR A 85 1.74 -9.38 -17.77
CA TYR A 85 1.89 -9.70 -19.18
C TYR A 85 0.83 -10.70 -19.66
N ASP A 86 0.59 -11.77 -18.93
CA ASP A 86 -0.43 -12.78 -19.20
C ASP A 86 -1.83 -12.16 -19.30
N MET A 87 -2.17 -11.26 -18.38
CA MET A 87 -3.43 -10.53 -18.43
C MET A 87 -3.54 -9.63 -19.67
N ILE A 88 -2.50 -8.87 -20.00
CA ILE A 88 -2.45 -8.02 -21.20
C ILE A 88 -2.59 -8.87 -22.46
N TRP A 89 -1.85 -9.98 -22.54
CA TRP A 89 -1.90 -10.92 -23.65
C TRP A 89 -3.31 -11.48 -23.84
N LYS A 90 -3.88 -12.04 -22.79
CA LYS A 90 -5.25 -12.62 -22.80
C LYS A 90 -6.30 -11.58 -23.17
N ARG A 91 -6.22 -10.36 -22.62
CA ARG A 91 -7.14 -9.27 -22.94
C ARG A 91 -7.05 -8.86 -24.39
N THR A 92 -5.84 -8.74 -24.93
CA THR A 92 -5.61 -8.38 -26.33
C THR A 92 -6.21 -9.45 -27.26
N ILE A 93 -5.92 -10.72 -27.01
CA ILE A 93 -6.45 -11.84 -27.78
C ILE A 93 -7.97 -11.87 -27.71
N ALA A 94 -8.55 -11.82 -26.51
CA ALA A 94 -9.99 -11.84 -26.30
C ALA A 94 -10.72 -10.73 -27.05
N SER A 95 -10.09 -9.56 -27.22
CA SER A 95 -10.66 -8.44 -27.97
C SER A 95 -10.95 -8.78 -29.45
N GLN A 96 -10.25 -9.74 -30.03
CA GLN A 96 -10.39 -10.17 -31.41
C GLN A 96 -11.16 -11.51 -31.56
N MET A 97 -11.59 -12.12 -30.44
CA MET A 97 -12.34 -13.38 -30.46
C MET A 97 -13.84 -13.14 -30.67
N VAL A 98 -14.55 -14.18 -31.09
CA VAL A 98 -16.01 -14.20 -31.20
C VAL A 98 -16.66 -14.08 -29.81
N ASP A 99 -17.90 -13.60 -29.78
CA ASP A 99 -18.68 -13.48 -28.55
C ASP A 99 -19.00 -14.85 -27.95
N ALA A 100 -19.08 -14.90 -26.63
CA ALA A 100 -19.66 -16.05 -25.95
C ALA A 100 -21.17 -16.14 -26.24
N ARG A 101 -21.65 -17.36 -26.46
CA ARG A 101 -23.07 -17.64 -26.58
C ARG A 101 -23.56 -18.28 -25.30
N GLN A 102 -24.52 -17.64 -24.66
CA GLN A 102 -25.10 -18.09 -23.41
C GLN A 102 -26.60 -18.34 -23.59
N LYS A 103 -27.09 -19.37 -22.96
CA LYS A 103 -28.52 -19.67 -22.87
C LYS A 103 -29.00 -19.41 -21.46
N GLN A 104 -29.86 -18.42 -21.35
CA GLN A 104 -30.49 -18.10 -20.06
C GLN A 104 -31.87 -18.73 -20.00
N VAL A 105 -32.15 -19.42 -18.89
CA VAL A 105 -33.46 -20.05 -18.61
C VAL A 105 -33.97 -19.42 -17.33
N SER A 106 -35.22 -18.96 -17.36
CA SER A 106 -35.93 -18.48 -16.18
C SER A 106 -37.20 -19.33 -16.01
N ALA A 107 -37.35 -19.93 -14.85
CA ALA A 107 -38.52 -20.70 -14.45
C ALA A 107 -39.33 -19.95 -13.39
N LYS A 108 -40.65 -19.85 -13.56
CA LYS A 108 -41.58 -19.37 -12.54
C LYS A 108 -42.42 -20.55 -12.09
N ILE A 109 -42.41 -20.85 -10.79
CA ILE A 109 -43.10 -21.97 -10.17
C ILE A 109 -44.18 -21.38 -9.26
N SER A 110 -45.42 -21.62 -9.58
CA SER A 110 -46.58 -21.13 -8.81
C SER A 110 -47.06 -22.22 -7.82
N VAL A 111 -47.24 -21.83 -6.58
CA VAL A 111 -47.75 -22.70 -5.51
C VAL A 111 -48.79 -21.89 -4.73
N GLY A 112 -50.07 -22.12 -5.01
CA GLY A 112 -51.13 -21.25 -4.49
C GLY A 112 -51.02 -19.83 -4.98
N ASP A 113 -50.90 -18.88 -4.07
CA ASP A 113 -50.70 -17.46 -4.29
C ASP A 113 -49.22 -17.05 -4.35
N ALA A 114 -48.30 -17.93 -3.98
CA ALA A 114 -46.85 -17.67 -4.00
C ALA A 114 -46.24 -18.04 -5.36
N VAL A 115 -45.26 -17.23 -5.79
CA VAL A 115 -44.47 -17.47 -7.01
C VAL A 115 -42.99 -17.52 -6.66
N PHE A 116 -42.37 -18.64 -6.93
CA PHE A 116 -40.94 -18.85 -6.82
C PHE A 116 -40.28 -18.65 -8.18
N SER A 117 -39.13 -17.98 -8.21
CA SER A 117 -38.35 -17.74 -9.42
C SER A 117 -37.03 -18.49 -9.34
N ALA A 118 -36.64 -19.18 -10.39
CA ALA A 118 -35.32 -19.74 -10.56
C ALA A 118 -34.73 -19.29 -11.90
N SER A 119 -33.47 -18.89 -11.92
CA SER A 119 -32.75 -18.53 -13.14
C SER A 119 -31.53 -19.41 -13.29
N GLY A 120 -31.27 -19.85 -14.50
CA GLY A 120 -30.07 -20.59 -14.83
C GLY A 120 -29.44 -20.02 -16.09
N MET A 121 -28.12 -20.17 -16.22
CA MET A 121 -27.36 -19.77 -17.37
C MET A 121 -26.41 -20.91 -17.76
N THR A 122 -26.37 -21.23 -19.06
CA THR A 122 -25.48 -22.24 -19.61
C THR A 122 -24.68 -21.62 -20.73
N ILE A 123 -23.38 -21.85 -20.77
CA ILE A 123 -22.49 -21.38 -21.84
C ILE A 123 -22.54 -22.42 -22.98
N GLU A 124 -23.21 -22.09 -24.09
CA GLU A 124 -23.27 -22.94 -25.27
C GLU A 124 -21.97 -22.91 -26.06
N PHE A 125 -21.35 -21.73 -26.14
CA PHE A 125 -20.05 -21.53 -26.75
C PHE A 125 -19.26 -20.48 -25.97
N PRO A 126 -18.08 -20.81 -25.46
CA PRO A 126 -17.36 -19.91 -24.56
C PRO A 126 -16.81 -18.64 -25.24
N GLY A 127 -16.57 -18.65 -26.57
CA GLY A 127 -16.04 -17.48 -27.25
C GLY A 127 -14.82 -16.89 -26.54
N PHE A 128 -14.77 -15.57 -26.39
CA PHE A 128 -13.67 -14.86 -25.72
C PHE A 128 -13.47 -15.26 -24.26
N LEU A 129 -14.49 -15.78 -23.57
CA LEU A 129 -14.37 -16.23 -22.18
C LEU A 129 -13.36 -17.36 -22.02
N ARG A 130 -13.04 -18.07 -23.09
CA ARG A 130 -12.00 -19.12 -23.06
C ARG A 130 -10.60 -18.55 -22.85
N ALA A 131 -10.37 -17.33 -23.31
CA ALA A 131 -9.08 -16.65 -23.17
C ALA A 131 -9.04 -15.72 -21.96
N TYR A 132 -10.15 -15.03 -21.67
CA TYR A 132 -10.19 -13.97 -20.67
C TYR A 132 -11.55 -13.89 -19.97
N VAL A 133 -11.52 -13.90 -18.63
CA VAL A 133 -12.65 -13.57 -17.78
C VAL A 133 -12.23 -12.36 -16.94
N GLU A 134 -12.97 -11.28 -17.04
CA GLU A 134 -12.73 -10.09 -16.23
C GLU A 134 -13.15 -10.35 -14.79
N GLY A 135 -12.27 -10.07 -13.82
CA GLY A 135 -12.62 -10.14 -12.41
C GLY A 135 -13.51 -8.97 -12.02
N SER A 136 -14.49 -9.24 -11.17
CA SER A 136 -15.34 -8.21 -10.59
C SER A 136 -14.74 -7.71 -9.28
N ASP A 137 -14.95 -6.43 -8.97
CA ASP A 137 -14.62 -5.84 -7.67
C ASP A 137 -15.55 -6.32 -6.53
N ASP A 138 -16.66 -6.98 -6.91
CA ASP A 138 -17.63 -7.58 -5.99
C ASP A 138 -17.56 -9.11 -6.07
N PRO A 139 -16.99 -9.79 -5.05
CA PRO A 139 -16.91 -11.24 -5.01
C PRO A 139 -18.28 -11.96 -5.02
N GLU A 140 -19.34 -11.28 -4.54
CA GLU A 140 -20.69 -11.84 -4.58
C GLU A 140 -21.28 -11.77 -6.01
N ALA A 141 -20.95 -10.73 -6.77
CA ALA A 141 -21.34 -10.61 -8.17
C ALA A 141 -20.64 -11.67 -9.04
N ASP A 142 -19.37 -11.93 -8.81
CA ASP A 142 -18.62 -13.01 -9.50
C ASP A 142 -19.24 -14.38 -9.29
N LEU A 143 -19.77 -14.63 -8.08
CA LEU A 143 -20.48 -15.87 -7.77
C LEU A 143 -21.84 -15.95 -8.48
N ALA A 144 -22.50 -14.80 -8.70
CA ALA A 144 -23.79 -14.75 -9.39
C ALA A 144 -23.66 -14.97 -10.92
N GLU A 145 -22.50 -14.69 -11.49
CA GLU A 145 -22.20 -14.89 -12.91
C GLU A 145 -21.78 -16.33 -13.27
N ARG A 146 -21.62 -17.21 -12.28
CA ARG A 146 -21.26 -18.61 -12.54
C ARG A 146 -22.38 -19.34 -13.26
N GLU A 147 -21.99 -20.29 -14.12
CA GLU A 147 -22.92 -21.15 -14.83
C GLU A 147 -23.83 -21.92 -13.84
N VAL A 148 -25.10 -21.62 -13.84
CA VAL A 148 -26.13 -22.32 -13.08
C VAL A 148 -27.01 -23.11 -14.03
N ARG A 149 -26.93 -24.43 -13.97
CA ARG A 149 -27.75 -25.33 -14.82
C ARG A 149 -29.07 -25.62 -14.14
N LEU A 150 -30.15 -25.17 -14.76
CA LEU A 150 -31.49 -25.65 -14.41
C LEU A 150 -31.78 -26.95 -15.20
N PRO A 151 -32.57 -27.89 -14.61
CA PRO A 151 -33.06 -29.04 -15.35
C PRO A 151 -33.95 -28.61 -16.52
N ALA A 152 -34.10 -29.49 -17.49
CA ALA A 152 -34.98 -29.24 -18.64
C ALA A 152 -36.44 -29.20 -18.18
N LEU A 153 -36.98 -27.99 -17.98
CA LEU A 153 -38.34 -27.74 -17.56
C LEU A 153 -39.20 -27.31 -18.76
N LYS A 154 -40.45 -27.78 -18.79
CA LYS A 154 -41.48 -27.37 -19.74
C LYS A 154 -42.56 -26.58 -19.02
N VAL A 155 -43.25 -25.72 -19.76
CA VAL A 155 -44.40 -25.00 -19.20
C VAL A 155 -45.47 -25.98 -18.76
N LYS A 156 -45.98 -25.83 -17.52
CA LYS A 156 -46.93 -26.71 -16.83
C LYS A 156 -46.38 -28.04 -16.29
N ASP A 157 -45.06 -28.23 -16.28
CA ASP A 157 -44.47 -29.35 -15.56
C ASP A 157 -44.82 -29.26 -14.08
N ALA A 158 -45.28 -30.38 -13.50
CA ALA A 158 -45.49 -30.46 -12.07
C ALA A 158 -44.15 -30.70 -11.36
N VAL A 159 -43.77 -29.80 -10.49
CA VAL A 159 -42.56 -29.91 -9.67
C VAL A 159 -42.91 -30.16 -8.21
N LYS A 160 -42.09 -30.94 -7.52
CA LYS A 160 -42.26 -31.23 -6.10
C LYS A 160 -41.27 -30.45 -5.27
N CYS A 161 -41.77 -29.71 -4.29
CA CYS A 161 -40.91 -29.07 -3.30
C CYS A 161 -40.25 -30.14 -2.41
N ALA A 162 -38.94 -30.25 -2.46
CA ALA A 162 -38.17 -31.16 -1.61
C ALA A 162 -37.86 -30.54 -0.24
N LYS A 163 -37.55 -29.25 -0.23
CA LYS A 163 -37.19 -28.49 0.96
C LYS A 163 -37.51 -27.01 0.74
N LEU A 164 -37.94 -26.35 1.79
CA LEU A 164 -38.11 -24.88 1.83
C LEU A 164 -37.27 -24.33 2.97
N ASP A 165 -36.26 -23.56 2.62
CA ASP A 165 -35.37 -22.91 3.58
C ASP A 165 -35.67 -21.41 3.59
N PRO A 166 -36.28 -20.88 4.66
CA PRO A 166 -36.42 -19.43 4.80
C PRO A 166 -35.08 -18.80 5.10
N THR A 167 -34.70 -17.79 4.31
CA THR A 167 -33.49 -16.96 4.54
C THR A 167 -33.91 -15.52 4.71
N SER A 168 -33.35 -14.86 5.71
CA SER A 168 -33.49 -13.41 5.86
C SER A 168 -32.39 -12.70 5.11
N HIS A 169 -32.75 -11.58 4.48
CA HIS A 169 -31.81 -10.72 3.79
C HIS A 169 -31.98 -9.29 4.26
N GLU A 170 -30.86 -8.62 4.45
CA GLU A 170 -30.82 -7.19 4.74
C GLU A 170 -30.23 -6.44 3.56
N THR A 171 -30.68 -5.21 3.33
CA THR A 171 -30.07 -4.34 2.33
C THR A 171 -28.66 -3.97 2.79
N LYS A 172 -27.70 -4.06 1.89
CA LYS A 172 -26.33 -3.68 2.14
C LYS A 172 -26.03 -2.31 1.50
N PRO A 173 -25.17 -1.49 2.12
CA PRO A 173 -24.69 -0.26 1.47
C PRO A 173 -23.90 -0.62 0.21
N PRO A 174 -23.68 0.36 -0.71
CA PRO A 174 -22.80 0.16 -1.85
C PRO A 174 -21.41 -0.31 -1.41
N ALA A 175 -20.79 -1.16 -2.23
CA ALA A 175 -19.43 -1.64 -1.95
C ALA A 175 -18.45 -0.47 -1.85
N ARG A 176 -17.42 -0.62 -1.02
CA ARG A 176 -16.31 0.34 -0.95
C ARG A 176 -15.52 0.33 -2.25
N TYR A 177 -14.93 1.47 -2.58
CA TYR A 177 -14.00 1.53 -3.71
C TYR A 177 -12.84 0.57 -3.52
N THR A 178 -12.45 -0.07 -4.63
CA THR A 178 -11.13 -0.67 -4.81
C THR A 178 -10.22 0.34 -5.54
N GLU A 179 -8.93 0.05 -5.68
CA GLU A 179 -8.07 0.90 -6.51
C GLU A 179 -8.58 0.99 -7.95
N ALA A 180 -9.08 -0.11 -8.51
CA ALA A 180 -9.61 -0.16 -9.87
C ALA A 180 -10.89 0.67 -10.03
N SER A 181 -11.87 0.47 -9.17
CA SER A 181 -13.14 1.23 -9.26
C SER A 181 -12.96 2.71 -8.90
N LEU A 182 -11.98 3.05 -8.04
CA LEU A 182 -11.63 4.44 -7.79
C LEU A 182 -11.03 5.11 -9.03
N VAL A 183 -10.09 4.43 -9.73
CA VAL A 183 -9.55 4.93 -11.01
C VAL A 183 -10.66 5.14 -12.03
N GLN A 184 -11.57 4.18 -12.18
CA GLN A 184 -12.70 4.30 -13.09
C GLN A 184 -13.59 5.51 -12.77
N THR A 185 -13.83 5.75 -11.48
CA THR A 185 -14.61 6.92 -11.04
C THR A 185 -13.84 8.22 -11.29
N MET A 186 -12.56 8.28 -11.00
CA MET A 186 -11.71 9.46 -11.28
C MET A 186 -11.72 9.79 -12.77
N GLU A 187 -11.58 8.80 -13.64
CA GLU A 187 -11.65 8.96 -15.09
C GLU A 187 -13.01 9.52 -15.54
N LYS A 188 -14.10 8.93 -15.03
CA LYS A 188 -15.47 9.38 -15.32
C LYS A 188 -15.71 10.83 -14.92
N GLU A 189 -15.23 11.23 -13.75
CA GLU A 189 -15.38 12.61 -13.24
C GLU A 189 -14.35 13.59 -13.82
N GLY A 190 -13.37 13.11 -14.60
CA GLY A 190 -12.32 13.94 -15.20
C GLY A 190 -11.25 14.39 -14.20
N ILE A 191 -11.06 13.64 -13.11
CA ILE A 191 -10.11 13.93 -12.04
C ILE A 191 -8.84 13.11 -12.26
N GLY A 192 -7.70 13.79 -12.41
CA GLY A 192 -6.43 13.14 -12.73
C GLY A 192 -6.32 12.73 -14.21
N ARG A 193 -5.22 12.12 -14.54
CA ARG A 193 -4.89 11.61 -15.88
C ARG A 193 -4.25 10.22 -15.73
N PRO A 194 -4.15 9.40 -16.78
CA PRO A 194 -3.53 8.07 -16.71
C PRO A 194 -2.15 8.07 -16.05
N SER A 195 -1.38 9.14 -16.22
CA SER A 195 -0.06 9.30 -15.60
C SER A 195 -0.10 9.61 -14.09
N THR A 196 -1.24 10.08 -13.55
CA THR A 196 -1.35 10.53 -12.16
C THR A 196 -2.21 9.65 -11.27
N TYR A 197 -3.08 8.78 -11.80
CA TYR A 197 -3.98 7.96 -10.99
C TYR A 197 -3.25 7.15 -9.91
N ALA A 198 -2.19 6.44 -10.29
CA ALA A 198 -1.44 5.62 -9.35
C ALA A 198 -0.76 6.45 -8.24
N SER A 199 -0.21 7.62 -8.59
CA SER A 199 0.43 8.53 -7.63
C SER A 199 -0.58 9.18 -6.68
N VAL A 200 -1.77 9.52 -7.16
CA VAL A 200 -2.87 10.06 -6.32
C VAL A 200 -3.31 9.01 -5.31
N ILE A 201 -3.57 7.77 -5.76
CA ILE A 201 -3.96 6.67 -4.88
C ILE A 201 -2.85 6.36 -3.86
N GLY A 202 -1.59 6.28 -4.32
CA GLY A 202 -0.45 6.14 -3.43
C GLY A 202 -0.39 7.24 -2.36
N THR A 203 -0.60 8.50 -2.76
CA THR A 203 -0.57 9.65 -1.86
C THR A 203 -1.63 9.57 -0.76
N ILE A 204 -2.87 9.19 -1.05
CA ILE A 204 -3.93 9.10 -0.04
C ILE A 204 -3.68 7.93 0.94
N ILE A 205 -3.05 6.84 0.47
CA ILE A 205 -2.64 5.72 1.31
C ILE A 205 -1.44 6.11 2.19
N ASP A 206 -0.39 6.70 1.62
CA ASP A 206 0.83 7.08 2.32
C ASP A 206 0.59 8.16 3.38
N ARG A 207 -0.37 9.06 3.14
CA ARG A 207 -0.83 10.06 4.12
C ARG A 207 -1.76 9.49 5.19
N GLY A 208 -2.10 8.21 5.12
CA GLY A 208 -3.01 7.57 6.07
C GLY A 208 -4.46 8.06 5.98
N TYR A 209 -4.87 8.63 4.84
CA TYR A 209 -6.27 8.98 4.62
C TYR A 209 -7.12 7.75 4.31
N VAL A 210 -6.51 6.76 3.67
CA VAL A 210 -7.15 5.50 3.31
C VAL A 210 -6.25 4.35 3.73
N ARG A 211 -6.84 3.28 4.24
CA ARG A 211 -6.16 1.99 4.44
C ARG A 211 -6.77 0.92 3.54
N LYS A 212 -5.99 -0.08 3.22
CA LYS A 212 -6.48 -1.26 2.49
C LYS A 212 -7.01 -2.31 3.48
N ASN A 213 -8.19 -2.84 3.19
CA ASN A 213 -8.74 -4.02 3.84
C ASN A 213 -9.10 -5.03 2.73
N GLY A 214 -8.22 -6.01 2.49
CA GLY A 214 -8.27 -6.80 1.27
C GLY A 214 -8.06 -5.91 0.04
N THR A 215 -9.02 -5.90 -0.86
CA THR A 215 -9.07 -5.03 -2.04
C THR A 215 -9.74 -3.68 -1.76
N ALA A 216 -10.52 -3.57 -0.70
CA ALA A 216 -11.31 -2.39 -0.37
C ALA A 216 -10.44 -1.24 0.17
N LEU A 217 -10.75 -0.03 -0.26
CA LEU A 217 -10.19 1.23 0.25
C LEU A 217 -11.10 1.77 1.35
N VAL A 218 -10.57 1.84 2.57
CA VAL A 218 -11.33 2.22 3.77
C VAL A 218 -10.85 3.58 4.28
N PRO A 219 -11.73 4.62 4.29
CA PRO A 219 -11.38 5.93 4.84
C PRO A 219 -11.10 5.86 6.34
N THR A 220 -10.13 6.64 6.80
CA THR A 220 -9.75 6.76 8.21
C THR A 220 -10.41 7.96 8.88
N PHE A 221 -10.35 8.03 10.21
CA PHE A 221 -10.77 9.22 10.96
C PHE A 221 -10.03 10.48 10.50
N THR A 222 -8.74 10.37 10.19
CA THR A 222 -7.95 11.47 9.65
C THR A 222 -8.53 12.00 8.34
N ALA A 223 -8.92 11.11 7.43
CA ALA A 223 -9.54 11.51 6.16
C ALA A 223 -10.86 12.27 6.38
N MET A 224 -11.70 11.77 7.27
CA MET A 224 -13.00 12.39 7.56
C MET A 224 -12.83 13.79 8.13
N ILE A 225 -11.90 13.96 9.07
CA ILE A 225 -11.62 15.26 9.69
C ILE A 225 -10.99 16.24 8.70
N VAL A 226 -10.02 15.80 7.90
CA VAL A 226 -9.42 16.64 6.85
C VAL A 226 -10.46 17.04 5.80
N SER A 227 -11.30 16.11 5.37
CA SER A 227 -12.40 16.39 4.43
C SER A 227 -13.41 17.38 5.02
N LYS A 228 -13.79 17.22 6.31
CA LYS A 228 -14.65 18.16 7.03
C LYS A 228 -14.04 19.56 7.08
N LEU A 229 -12.77 19.67 7.48
CA LEU A 229 -12.05 20.94 7.54
C LEU A 229 -12.03 21.65 6.20
N LEU A 230 -11.62 20.95 5.14
CA LEU A 230 -11.53 21.53 3.81
C LEU A 230 -12.90 21.94 3.27
N ARG A 231 -13.94 21.14 3.46
CA ARG A 231 -15.30 21.48 3.05
C ARG A 231 -15.87 22.68 3.82
N SER A 232 -15.52 22.84 5.09
CA SER A 232 -16.00 23.95 5.91
C SER A 232 -15.35 25.29 5.57
N TYR A 233 -14.06 25.28 5.21
CA TYR A 233 -13.29 26.53 5.06
C TYR A 233 -12.80 26.78 3.63
N LEU A 234 -12.66 25.73 2.81
CA LEU A 234 -12.09 25.78 1.47
C LEU A 234 -12.91 24.92 0.49
N SER A 235 -14.25 24.97 0.57
CA SER A 235 -15.18 24.12 -0.17
C SER A 235 -14.96 24.13 -1.69
N GLU A 236 -14.62 25.30 -2.26
CA GLU A 236 -14.38 25.46 -3.70
C GLU A 236 -13.22 24.57 -4.19
N TYR A 237 -12.18 24.38 -3.38
CA TYR A 237 -10.98 23.60 -3.76
C TYR A 237 -11.15 22.08 -3.58
N VAL A 238 -12.21 21.63 -2.93
CA VAL A 238 -12.54 20.21 -2.75
C VAL A 238 -13.76 19.78 -3.55
N ASP A 239 -14.28 20.68 -4.36
CA ASP A 239 -15.32 20.38 -5.34
C ASP A 239 -14.74 19.56 -6.50
N LEU A 240 -15.46 18.51 -6.92
CA LEU A 240 -15.01 17.63 -8.01
C LEU A 240 -14.96 18.40 -9.35
N GLY A 241 -15.90 19.33 -9.56
CA GLY A 241 -15.92 20.19 -10.75
C GLY A 241 -14.68 21.06 -10.85
N PHE A 242 -14.27 21.70 -9.74
CA PHE A 242 -13.03 22.50 -9.69
C PHE A 242 -11.80 21.69 -10.12
N THR A 243 -11.65 20.47 -9.59
CA THR A 243 -10.51 19.62 -9.94
C THR A 243 -10.56 19.22 -11.42
N SER A 244 -11.75 18.88 -11.95
CA SER A 244 -11.91 18.52 -13.36
C SER A 244 -11.62 19.71 -14.29
N GLU A 245 -12.07 20.93 -13.94
CA GLU A 245 -11.77 22.16 -14.69
C GLU A 245 -10.29 22.52 -14.65
N MET A 246 -9.64 22.31 -13.49
CA MET A 246 -8.19 22.50 -13.35
C MET A 246 -7.43 21.56 -14.29
N GLU A 247 -7.78 20.28 -14.32
CA GLU A 247 -7.15 19.30 -15.21
C GLU A 247 -7.35 19.67 -16.69
N GLN A 248 -8.53 20.15 -17.08
CA GLN A 248 -8.79 20.63 -18.44
C GLN A 248 -7.94 21.89 -18.77
N SER A 249 -7.80 22.79 -17.81
CA SER A 249 -6.95 23.98 -18.00
C SER A 249 -5.49 23.61 -18.17
N LEU A 250 -5.01 22.57 -17.47
CA LEU A 250 -3.65 22.06 -17.66
C LEU A 250 -3.46 21.43 -19.05
N ASP A 251 -4.48 20.77 -19.60
CA ASP A 251 -4.46 20.28 -20.99
C ASP A 251 -4.37 21.45 -21.98
N HIS A 252 -5.18 22.50 -21.82
CA HIS A 252 -5.12 23.70 -22.66
C HIS A 252 -3.77 24.44 -22.58
N ILE A 253 -3.11 24.40 -21.42
CA ILE A 253 -1.74 24.92 -21.28
C ILE A 253 -0.76 24.06 -22.07
N ALA A 254 -0.89 22.73 -21.99
CA ALA A 254 -0.04 21.81 -22.74
C ALA A 254 -0.20 21.97 -24.25
N ASP A 255 -1.42 22.25 -24.72
CA ASP A 255 -1.75 22.49 -26.11
C ASP A 255 -1.36 23.93 -26.59
N GLY A 256 -0.89 24.79 -25.69
CA GLY A 256 -0.51 26.18 -26.00
C GLY A 256 -1.70 27.14 -26.17
N GLU A 257 -2.89 26.73 -25.80
CA GLU A 257 -4.13 27.52 -25.90
C GLU A 257 -4.34 28.43 -24.70
N LEU A 258 -3.71 28.14 -23.55
CA LEU A 258 -3.81 28.90 -22.32
C LEU A 258 -2.42 29.26 -21.77
N ASP A 259 -2.23 30.51 -21.38
CA ASP A 259 -0.99 30.96 -20.75
C ASP A 259 -0.91 30.51 -19.29
N TRP A 260 0.12 29.75 -18.95
CA TRP A 260 0.29 29.13 -17.64
C TRP A 260 0.51 30.15 -16.49
N GLU A 261 1.21 31.27 -16.77
CA GLU A 261 1.44 32.29 -15.74
C GLU A 261 0.15 33.00 -15.35
N SER A 262 -0.65 33.38 -16.35
CA SER A 262 -1.96 34.00 -16.17
C SER A 262 -2.93 33.06 -15.43
N TYR A 263 -2.92 31.78 -15.80
CA TYR A 263 -3.75 30.76 -15.16
C TYR A 263 -3.37 30.57 -13.68
N LEU A 264 -2.09 30.36 -13.38
CA LEU A 264 -1.63 30.23 -12.00
C LEU A 264 -1.86 31.50 -11.18
N ALA A 265 -1.70 32.68 -11.80
CA ALA A 265 -2.01 33.95 -11.14
C ALA A 265 -3.49 34.05 -10.77
N SER A 266 -4.39 33.58 -11.62
CA SER A 266 -5.84 33.60 -11.37
C SER A 266 -6.24 32.69 -10.20
N ILE A 267 -5.59 31.53 -10.05
CA ILE A 267 -5.85 30.61 -8.95
C ILE A 267 -5.23 31.08 -7.62
N TYR A 268 -4.00 31.60 -7.67
CA TYR A 268 -3.23 31.88 -6.46
C TYR A 268 -3.32 33.31 -5.96
N LYS A 269 -3.34 34.30 -6.88
CA LYS A 269 -3.28 35.74 -6.58
C LYS A 269 -4.67 36.38 -6.53
N GLY A 270 -4.71 37.62 -6.01
CA GLY A 270 -5.92 38.41 -5.93
C GLY A 270 -6.83 38.09 -4.74
N PRO A 271 -7.93 38.82 -4.57
CA PRO A 271 -8.81 38.70 -3.39
C PRO A 271 -9.59 37.38 -3.32
N LYS A 272 -9.73 36.71 -4.46
CA LYS A 272 -10.36 35.38 -4.56
C LYS A 272 -9.35 34.26 -4.72
N GLY A 273 -8.04 34.56 -4.79
CA GLY A 273 -6.99 33.56 -4.95
C GLY A 273 -6.79 32.71 -3.69
N LEU A 274 -6.22 31.53 -3.88
CA LEU A 274 -5.99 30.54 -2.81
C LEU A 274 -5.29 31.16 -1.60
N ARG A 275 -4.25 31.99 -1.82
CA ARG A 275 -3.53 32.62 -0.72
C ARG A 275 -4.41 33.51 0.13
N ALA A 276 -5.17 34.42 -0.48
CA ALA A 276 -6.04 35.33 0.25
C ALA A 276 -7.17 34.57 0.98
N ARG A 277 -7.64 33.47 0.37
CA ARG A 277 -8.64 32.57 0.99
C ARG A 277 -8.10 31.89 2.21
N VAL A 278 -6.93 31.27 2.11
CA VAL A 278 -6.26 30.58 3.24
C VAL A 278 -6.03 31.58 4.37
N ASP A 279 -5.41 32.74 4.07
CA ASP A 279 -5.11 33.79 5.06
C ASP A 279 -6.40 34.27 5.76
N SER A 280 -7.52 34.39 5.04
CA SER A 280 -8.81 34.83 5.59
C SER A 280 -9.55 33.78 6.40
N GLN A 281 -9.29 32.51 6.16
CA GLN A 281 -9.94 31.40 6.87
C GLN A 281 -9.13 30.93 8.06
N GLU A 282 -7.79 31.06 8.03
CA GLU A 282 -6.89 30.58 9.09
C GLU A 282 -7.27 31.17 10.46
N GLU A 283 -7.62 32.48 10.51
CA GLU A 283 -8.06 33.15 11.74
C GLU A 283 -9.41 32.65 12.29
N LYS A 284 -10.23 32.02 11.42
CA LYS A 284 -11.57 31.53 11.79
C LYS A 284 -11.58 30.07 12.24
N ILE A 285 -10.49 29.35 11.96
CA ILE A 285 -10.41 27.94 12.31
C ILE A 285 -10.22 27.80 13.81
N ASN A 286 -11.18 27.17 14.48
CA ASN A 286 -11.00 26.66 15.82
C ASN A 286 -10.30 25.30 15.76
N PRO A 287 -9.07 25.16 16.27
CA PRO A 287 -8.32 23.92 16.16
C PRO A 287 -8.99 22.72 16.84
N ASP A 288 -9.74 22.95 17.93
CA ASP A 288 -10.42 21.88 18.66
C ASP A 288 -11.65 21.38 17.89
N GLU A 289 -12.43 22.28 17.32
CA GLU A 289 -13.57 21.92 16.46
C GLU A 289 -13.13 21.28 15.16
N ALA A 290 -12.05 21.80 14.59
CA ALA A 290 -11.51 21.30 13.32
C ALA A 290 -11.05 19.85 13.40
N ARG A 291 -10.54 19.40 14.54
CA ARG A 291 -10.07 18.02 14.78
C ARG A 291 -11.11 17.11 15.44
N THR A 292 -12.34 17.59 15.61
CA THR A 292 -13.41 16.86 16.29
C THR A 292 -14.52 16.53 15.30
N MET A 293 -15.10 15.34 15.42
CA MET A 293 -16.28 14.91 14.69
C MET A 293 -17.22 14.09 15.59
N THR A 294 -18.49 14.05 15.21
CA THR A 294 -19.50 13.15 15.78
C THR A 294 -19.88 12.14 14.70
N LEU A 295 -20.25 10.93 15.10
CA LEU A 295 -20.83 9.92 14.23
C LEU A 295 -22.33 9.85 14.48
N GLU A 296 -23.09 9.54 13.43
CA GLU A 296 -24.54 9.41 13.51
C GLU A 296 -24.94 8.33 14.53
N GLY A 297 -25.92 8.63 15.39
CA GLY A 297 -26.34 7.73 16.47
C GLY A 297 -25.37 7.61 17.65
N MET A 298 -24.30 8.43 17.69
CA MET A 298 -23.27 8.37 18.72
C MET A 298 -23.05 9.71 19.43
N ASP A 299 -24.12 10.45 19.71
CA ASP A 299 -24.07 11.83 20.25
C ASP A 299 -23.36 11.95 21.60
N LYS A 300 -23.31 10.86 22.38
CA LYS A 300 -22.61 10.79 23.66
C LYS A 300 -21.07 10.77 23.50
N TYR A 301 -20.54 10.50 22.29
CA TYR A 301 -19.12 10.39 22.03
C TYR A 301 -18.65 11.47 21.05
N LYS A 302 -17.51 12.07 21.34
CA LYS A 302 -16.80 12.95 20.42
C LYS A 302 -15.55 12.23 19.94
N PHE A 303 -15.36 12.17 18.62
CA PHE A 303 -14.18 11.56 18.01
C PHE A 303 -13.21 12.66 17.61
N HIS A 304 -11.94 12.46 17.93
CA HIS A 304 -10.88 13.42 17.71
C HIS A 304 -9.72 12.76 16.98
N VAL A 305 -8.96 13.55 16.24
CA VAL A 305 -7.66 13.14 15.72
C VAL A 305 -6.57 13.95 16.39
N GLY A 306 -5.71 13.27 17.12
CA GLY A 306 -4.59 13.84 17.83
C GLY A 306 -3.24 13.43 17.25
N ARG A 307 -2.17 13.86 17.92
CA ARG A 307 -0.79 13.54 17.55
C ARG A 307 -0.51 12.03 17.48
N TYR A 308 -1.25 11.24 18.24
CA TYR A 308 -1.05 9.79 18.38
C TYR A 308 -2.12 8.94 17.70
N GLY A 309 -2.94 9.52 16.83
CA GLY A 309 -4.02 8.86 16.13
C GLY A 309 -5.41 9.31 16.58
N ALA A 310 -6.44 8.56 16.20
CA ALA A 310 -7.81 8.81 16.57
C ALA A 310 -8.07 8.41 18.03
N TYR A 311 -8.92 9.18 18.72
CA TYR A 311 -9.42 8.85 20.04
C TYR A 311 -10.85 9.36 20.19
N LEU A 312 -11.60 8.73 21.07
CA LEU A 312 -12.93 9.18 21.44
C LEU A 312 -12.94 9.73 22.87
N SER A 313 -13.85 10.66 23.14
CA SER A 313 -14.08 11.20 24.48
C SER A 313 -15.56 11.20 24.82
N THR A 314 -15.85 11.02 26.12
CA THR A 314 -17.19 11.07 26.70
C THR A 314 -17.12 11.52 28.16
N GLN A 315 -18.25 11.90 28.73
CA GLN A 315 -18.35 12.16 30.19
C GLN A 315 -18.87 10.92 30.91
N ARG A 316 -18.17 10.54 31.99
CA ARG A 316 -18.56 9.47 32.90
C ARG A 316 -18.41 9.98 34.33
N ASP A 317 -19.49 9.88 35.11
CA ASP A 317 -19.52 10.27 36.52
C ASP A 317 -18.99 11.69 36.79
N GLY A 318 -19.25 12.61 35.85
CA GLY A 318 -18.80 13.99 35.89
C GLY A 318 -17.34 14.24 35.50
N ALA A 319 -16.61 13.20 35.06
CA ALA A 319 -15.25 13.30 34.59
C ALA A 319 -15.18 13.07 33.07
N ASP A 320 -14.26 13.78 32.38
CA ASP A 320 -13.96 13.55 30.99
C ASP A 320 -13.04 12.32 30.83
N VAL A 321 -13.51 11.32 30.14
CA VAL A 321 -12.75 10.10 29.83
C VAL A 321 -12.45 10.06 28.34
N SER A 322 -11.20 9.72 28.00
CA SER A 322 -10.77 9.57 26.60
C SER A 322 -10.10 8.22 26.38
N ALA A 323 -10.47 7.55 25.30
CA ALA A 323 -9.90 6.27 24.89
C ALA A 323 -9.38 6.34 23.44
N SER A 324 -8.23 5.72 23.17
CA SER A 324 -7.71 5.61 21.79
C SER A 324 -8.60 4.71 20.95
N VAL A 325 -8.84 5.10 19.71
CA VAL A 325 -9.48 4.23 18.71
C VAL A 325 -8.38 3.45 18.00
N PRO A 326 -8.49 2.12 17.91
CA PRO A 326 -7.51 1.31 17.19
C PRO A 326 -7.41 1.67 15.70
N ASP A 327 -6.21 1.57 15.12
CA ASP A 327 -5.96 1.92 13.72
C ASP A 327 -6.70 1.02 12.71
N ASN A 328 -7.10 -0.18 13.13
CA ASN A 328 -7.91 -1.09 12.31
C ASN A 328 -9.40 -0.74 12.28
N GLU A 329 -9.85 0.14 13.16
CA GLU A 329 -11.23 0.63 13.16
C GLU A 329 -11.39 1.81 12.20
N SER A 330 -12.50 1.82 11.45
CA SER A 330 -12.87 2.96 10.61
C SER A 330 -14.08 3.70 11.20
N PRO A 331 -14.31 4.97 10.82
CA PRO A 331 -15.49 5.69 11.30
C PRO A 331 -16.83 4.98 11.07
N ALA A 332 -16.93 4.16 10.01
CA ALA A 332 -18.14 3.43 9.67
C ALA A 332 -18.28 2.09 10.40
N ASP A 333 -17.21 1.59 10.99
CA ASP A 333 -17.19 0.30 11.68
C ASP A 333 -17.38 0.47 13.20
N ILE A 334 -17.23 1.69 13.72
CA ILE A 334 -17.46 2.00 15.15
C ILE A 334 -18.96 1.99 15.45
N THR A 335 -19.35 1.12 16.37
CA THR A 335 -20.71 1.08 16.95
C THR A 335 -20.71 1.64 18.38
N PRO A 336 -21.90 1.97 18.95
CA PRO A 336 -21.98 2.39 20.35
C PRO A 336 -21.38 1.36 21.31
N GLU A 337 -21.51 0.05 21.02
CA GLU A 337 -20.97 -1.03 21.84
C GLU A 337 -19.43 -1.04 21.81
N ILE A 338 -18.83 -0.82 20.63
CA ILE A 338 -17.38 -0.71 20.48
C ILE A 338 -16.86 0.52 21.24
N ALA A 339 -17.54 1.66 21.10
CA ALA A 339 -17.15 2.88 21.79
C ALA A 339 -17.23 2.71 23.32
N GLU A 340 -18.30 2.09 23.81
CA GLU A 340 -18.46 1.82 25.25
C GLU A 340 -17.36 0.88 25.74
N LYS A 341 -17.06 -0.20 25.01
CA LYS A 341 -15.98 -1.14 25.35
C LYS A 341 -14.62 -0.43 25.44
N LEU A 342 -14.33 0.48 24.50
CA LEU A 342 -13.08 1.24 24.53
C LEU A 342 -12.97 2.15 25.76
N ILE A 343 -14.08 2.80 26.17
CA ILE A 343 -14.15 3.61 27.37
C ILE A 343 -14.01 2.77 28.63
N ASP A 344 -14.73 1.65 28.72
CA ASP A 344 -14.66 0.74 29.87
C ASP A 344 -13.26 0.15 30.04
N GLN A 345 -12.61 -0.25 28.94
CA GLN A 345 -11.22 -0.69 28.94
C GLN A 345 -10.24 0.41 29.40
N LYS A 346 -10.58 1.67 29.13
CA LYS A 346 -9.77 2.80 29.61
C LYS A 346 -9.95 3.06 31.11
N ILE A 347 -11.14 2.86 31.65
CA ILE A 347 -11.46 3.08 33.06
C ILE A 347 -11.00 1.90 33.93
N ASN A 348 -11.39 0.69 33.51
CA ASN A 348 -11.26 -0.55 34.30
C ASN A 348 -10.04 -1.39 33.93
N GLY A 349 -9.30 -0.99 32.88
CA GLY A 349 -8.30 -1.84 32.25
C GLY A 349 -8.91 -2.81 31.22
N ALA A 350 -8.06 -3.49 30.47
CA ALA A 350 -8.53 -4.50 29.54
C ALA A 350 -8.96 -5.78 30.28
N ASP A 351 -9.99 -6.43 29.81
CA ASP A 351 -10.38 -7.74 30.31
C ASP A 351 -9.27 -8.76 30.06
N SER A 352 -8.93 -9.53 31.09
CA SER A 352 -7.99 -10.63 30.95
C SER A 352 -8.66 -11.80 30.23
N ILE A 353 -7.99 -12.35 29.21
CA ILE A 353 -8.45 -13.57 28.54
C ILE A 353 -8.14 -14.85 29.34
N GLY A 354 -7.43 -14.70 30.46
CA GLY A 354 -7.05 -15.78 31.36
C GLY A 354 -5.76 -15.46 32.12
N LYS A 355 -5.23 -16.45 32.82
CA LYS A 355 -3.99 -16.33 33.60
C LYS A 355 -2.93 -17.31 33.10
N ASP A 356 -1.67 -16.89 33.15
CA ASP A 356 -0.56 -17.81 32.90
C ASP A 356 -0.52 -18.90 33.98
N PRO A 357 -0.60 -20.20 33.61
CA PRO A 357 -0.63 -21.28 34.59
C PRO A 357 0.66 -21.41 35.41
N LYS A 358 1.76 -20.79 34.99
CA LYS A 358 3.06 -20.84 35.67
C LYS A 358 3.26 -19.70 36.65
N THR A 359 2.88 -18.49 36.28
CA THR A 359 3.11 -17.27 37.08
C THR A 359 1.87 -16.77 37.78
N GLY A 360 0.68 -17.18 37.32
CA GLY A 360 -0.60 -16.65 37.80
C GLY A 360 -0.93 -15.24 37.28
N GLU A 361 -0.04 -14.64 36.48
CA GLU A 361 -0.25 -13.30 35.93
C GLU A 361 -1.36 -13.28 34.90
N PRO A 362 -2.20 -12.21 34.85
CA PRO A 362 -3.25 -12.06 33.87
C PRO A 362 -2.68 -11.84 32.48
N ILE A 363 -3.39 -12.35 31.46
CA ILE A 363 -3.01 -12.21 30.06
C ILE A 363 -4.07 -11.38 29.35
N TYR A 364 -3.62 -10.38 28.62
CA TYR A 364 -4.44 -9.41 27.91
C TYR A 364 -4.18 -9.45 26.41
N VAL A 365 -5.23 -9.20 25.62
CA VAL A 365 -5.11 -8.85 24.20
C VAL A 365 -5.38 -7.35 24.08
N LEU A 366 -4.37 -6.61 23.65
CA LEU A 366 -4.39 -5.14 23.63
C LEU A 366 -4.09 -4.63 22.24
N SER A 367 -4.61 -3.45 21.92
CA SER A 367 -4.26 -2.73 20.69
C SER A 367 -3.25 -1.62 20.99
N GLY A 368 -2.16 -1.58 20.25
CA GLY A 368 -1.11 -0.58 20.42
C GLY A 368 -0.72 0.09 19.10
N ARG A 369 0.17 1.07 19.21
CA ARG A 369 0.67 1.87 18.06
C ARG A 369 1.20 1.03 16.88
N TYR A 370 1.69 -0.17 17.15
CA TYR A 370 2.27 -1.07 16.14
C TYR A 370 1.36 -2.24 15.80
N GLY A 371 0.09 -2.13 16.11
CA GLY A 371 -0.91 -3.18 15.94
C GLY A 371 -1.26 -3.92 17.22
N PRO A 372 -2.14 -4.91 17.14
CA PRO A 372 -2.56 -5.70 18.29
C PRO A 372 -1.43 -6.58 18.83
N TYR A 373 -1.42 -6.78 20.15
CA TYR A 373 -0.42 -7.57 20.86
C TYR A 373 -1.00 -8.24 22.11
N VAL A 374 -0.38 -9.29 22.57
CA VAL A 374 -0.65 -9.92 23.85
C VAL A 374 0.32 -9.40 24.92
N GLN A 375 -0.17 -9.23 26.15
CA GLN A 375 0.60 -8.78 27.30
C GLN A 375 0.36 -9.74 28.48
N MET A 376 1.41 -10.05 29.21
CA MET A 376 1.37 -10.83 30.45
C MET A 376 1.69 -9.93 31.63
N GLY A 377 0.78 -9.85 32.59
CA GLY A 377 0.89 -9.01 33.77
C GLY A 377 0.48 -7.55 33.56
N ASP A 378 0.20 -6.87 34.65
CA ASP A 378 -0.17 -5.45 34.68
C ASP A 378 1.08 -4.57 34.61
N VAL A 379 0.89 -3.35 34.08
CA VAL A 379 1.91 -2.30 34.18
C VAL A 379 1.86 -1.73 35.60
N SER A 380 2.91 -1.92 36.36
CA SER A 380 3.04 -1.44 37.71
C SER A 380 4.44 -0.83 37.95
N PRO A 381 4.65 -0.08 39.07
CA PRO A 381 5.99 0.39 39.41
C PRO A 381 7.04 -0.73 39.54
N GLU A 382 6.60 -1.95 39.84
CA GLU A 382 7.43 -3.14 39.98
C GLU A 382 7.60 -3.86 38.63
N ASN A 383 6.67 -3.68 37.70
CA ASN A 383 6.67 -4.25 36.34
C ASN A 383 6.37 -3.18 35.29
N ASP A 384 7.34 -2.27 35.08
CA ASP A 384 7.21 -1.16 34.11
C ASP A 384 7.19 -1.61 32.65
N LYS A 385 7.62 -2.85 32.37
CA LYS A 385 7.72 -3.45 31.04
C LYS A 385 7.23 -4.89 31.01
N PRO A 386 5.93 -5.11 31.19
CA PRO A 386 5.36 -6.46 31.11
C PRO A 386 5.71 -7.13 29.77
N LYS A 387 5.79 -8.45 29.79
CA LYS A 387 6.13 -9.22 28.60
C LYS A 387 5.05 -9.07 27.55
N ARG A 388 5.47 -8.76 26.32
CA ARG A 388 4.59 -8.51 25.18
C ARG A 388 5.02 -9.27 23.95
N ALA A 389 4.02 -9.69 23.14
CA ALA A 389 4.25 -10.27 21.83
C ALA A 389 3.21 -9.75 20.84
N SER A 390 3.66 -9.30 19.66
CA SER A 390 2.73 -8.86 18.59
C SER A 390 1.95 -10.04 18.05
N LEU A 391 0.73 -9.81 17.56
CA LEU A 391 -0.03 -10.81 16.85
C LEU A 391 0.57 -11.04 15.45
N PRO A 392 0.48 -12.28 14.93
CA PRO A 392 0.84 -12.58 13.55
C PRO A 392 -0.03 -11.78 12.56
N PRO A 393 0.51 -11.40 11.39
CA PRO A 393 -0.27 -10.72 10.36
C PRO A 393 -1.53 -11.51 9.97
N GLY A 394 -2.68 -10.83 9.96
CA GLY A 394 -3.98 -11.44 9.63
C GLY A 394 -4.73 -12.06 10.80
N THR A 395 -4.13 -12.10 12.00
CA THR A 395 -4.82 -12.56 13.21
C THR A 395 -5.65 -11.42 13.80
N GLN A 396 -6.96 -11.64 13.95
CA GLN A 396 -7.84 -10.69 14.63
C GLN A 396 -7.74 -10.85 16.14
N PRO A 397 -7.77 -9.76 16.94
CA PRO A 397 -7.71 -9.81 18.40
C PRO A 397 -8.77 -10.73 19.03
N GLU A 398 -9.97 -10.76 18.45
CA GLU A 398 -11.10 -11.54 18.92
C GLU A 398 -10.92 -13.06 18.79
N ASN A 399 -10.00 -13.46 17.91
CA ASN A 399 -9.68 -14.88 17.65
C ASN A 399 -8.50 -15.39 18.48
N VAL A 400 -7.95 -14.55 19.39
CA VAL A 400 -6.82 -14.93 20.24
C VAL A 400 -7.36 -15.53 21.53
N ASP A 401 -7.20 -16.82 21.68
CA ASP A 401 -7.46 -17.53 22.93
C ASP A 401 -6.25 -17.55 23.86
N LEU A 402 -6.43 -18.02 25.09
CA LEU A 402 -5.37 -18.11 26.08
C LEU A 402 -4.20 -18.99 25.62
N SER A 403 -4.47 -20.08 24.90
CA SER A 403 -3.43 -21.00 24.41
C SER A 403 -2.52 -20.30 23.40
N MET A 404 -3.11 -19.65 22.40
CA MET A 404 -2.38 -18.86 21.40
C MET A 404 -1.59 -17.71 22.04
N ALA A 405 -2.19 -17.02 23.00
CA ALA A 405 -1.51 -15.93 23.70
C ALA A 405 -0.27 -16.40 24.47
N LEU A 406 -0.36 -17.54 25.16
CA LEU A 406 0.77 -18.16 25.86
C LEU A 406 1.87 -18.61 24.89
N GLU A 407 1.49 -19.18 23.74
CA GLU A 407 2.44 -19.55 22.71
C GLU A 407 3.16 -18.32 22.13
N LEU A 408 2.44 -17.24 21.84
CA LEU A 408 3.01 -15.98 21.37
C LEU A 408 3.98 -15.39 22.41
N LEU A 409 3.58 -15.39 23.66
CA LEU A 409 4.41 -14.92 24.77
C LEU A 409 5.63 -15.81 25.02
N SER A 410 5.62 -17.08 24.59
CA SER A 410 6.78 -17.96 24.68
C SER A 410 7.90 -17.65 23.67
N LEU A 411 7.61 -16.85 22.66
CA LEU A 411 8.57 -16.47 21.62
C LEU A 411 9.61 -15.46 22.16
N PRO A 412 10.87 -15.51 21.65
CA PRO A 412 11.40 -16.48 20.70
C PRO A 412 11.62 -17.86 21.33
N LYS A 413 11.14 -18.92 20.64
CA LYS A 413 11.26 -20.32 21.07
C LYS A 413 12.58 -20.91 20.57
N THR A 414 13.36 -21.56 21.46
CA THR A 414 14.53 -22.32 21.05
C THR A 414 14.08 -23.66 20.46
N LEU A 415 14.49 -23.93 19.22
CA LEU A 415 14.16 -25.16 18.50
C LEU A 415 15.18 -26.25 18.75
N GLY A 416 16.44 -25.89 18.99
CA GLY A 416 17.54 -26.81 19.23
C GLY A 416 18.91 -26.13 19.08
N THR A 417 19.98 -26.92 19.16
CA THR A 417 21.35 -26.44 19.00
C THR A 417 21.90 -26.88 17.64
N HIS A 418 22.48 -25.95 16.91
CA HIS A 418 23.06 -26.24 15.59
C HIS A 418 24.29 -27.12 15.72
N PRO A 419 24.35 -28.31 15.08
CA PRO A 419 25.40 -29.31 15.31
C PRO A 419 26.80 -28.82 14.92
N GLY A 420 26.91 -27.94 13.94
CA GLY A 420 28.22 -27.45 13.47
C GLY A 420 28.78 -26.27 14.24
N THR A 421 27.91 -25.46 14.92
CA THR A 421 28.36 -24.21 15.59
C THR A 421 28.19 -24.27 17.12
N GLY A 422 27.40 -25.21 17.65
CA GLY A 422 27.06 -25.30 19.07
C GLY A 422 26.15 -24.18 19.58
N LYS A 423 25.60 -23.31 18.66
CA LYS A 423 24.74 -22.20 19.03
C LYS A 423 23.27 -22.55 18.84
N GLU A 424 22.40 -21.89 19.59
CA GLU A 424 20.95 -22.13 19.52
C GLU A 424 20.34 -21.63 18.21
N ILE A 425 19.35 -22.36 17.72
CA ILE A 425 18.43 -21.97 16.65
C ILE A 425 17.12 -21.59 17.31
N LYS A 426 16.62 -20.41 17.02
CA LYS A 426 15.38 -19.87 17.59
C LYS A 426 14.38 -19.52 16.51
N ALA A 427 13.10 -19.76 16.79
CA ALA A 427 11.99 -19.22 16.01
C ALA A 427 11.37 -18.04 16.76
N GLY A 428 11.05 -16.96 16.03
CA GLY A 428 10.49 -15.74 16.61
C GLY A 428 9.61 -14.98 15.63
N LEU A 429 8.86 -14.02 16.16
CA LEU A 429 8.05 -13.09 15.38
C LEU A 429 8.70 -11.71 15.44
N GLY A 430 8.96 -11.12 14.28
CA GLY A 430 9.59 -9.82 14.18
C GLY A 430 8.79 -8.86 13.29
N ARG A 431 9.31 -7.64 13.13
CA ARG A 431 8.70 -6.57 12.33
C ARG A 431 8.33 -6.99 10.89
N PHE A 432 9.06 -7.93 10.33
CA PHE A 432 8.87 -8.42 8.95
C PHE A 432 8.14 -9.76 8.89
N GLY A 433 7.55 -10.20 10.00
CA GLY A 433 6.86 -11.48 10.12
C GLY A 433 7.66 -12.57 10.86
N PRO A 434 7.18 -13.82 10.81
CA PRO A 434 7.82 -14.95 11.48
C PRO A 434 9.18 -15.29 10.86
N PHE A 435 10.13 -15.66 11.71
CA PHE A 435 11.51 -15.97 11.30
C PHE A 435 12.14 -17.09 12.14
N VAL A 436 13.14 -17.71 11.53
CA VAL A 436 14.14 -18.54 12.23
C VAL A 436 15.44 -17.76 12.28
N VAL A 437 16.13 -17.81 13.40
CA VAL A 437 17.44 -17.14 13.59
C VAL A 437 18.49 -18.08 14.15
N HIS A 438 19.68 -18.02 13.58
CA HIS A 438 20.88 -18.69 14.05
C HIS A 438 22.08 -17.75 13.92
N ASP A 439 22.76 -17.44 15.01
CA ASP A 439 23.97 -16.59 15.04
C ASP A 439 23.87 -15.28 14.25
N GLY A 440 22.71 -14.61 14.34
CA GLY A 440 22.43 -13.37 13.58
C GLY A 440 22.02 -13.57 12.12
N ASP A 441 21.91 -14.82 11.67
CA ASP A 441 21.32 -15.15 10.37
C ASP A 441 19.81 -15.36 10.51
N TYR A 442 19.03 -14.42 9.97
CA TYR A 442 17.57 -14.43 10.00
C TYR A 442 17.02 -15.00 8.69
N ARG A 443 16.07 -15.94 8.79
CA ARG A 443 15.33 -16.52 7.66
C ARG A 443 13.85 -16.38 7.89
N SER A 444 13.13 -15.75 6.96
CA SER A 444 11.67 -15.65 7.03
C SER A 444 11.04 -17.02 6.82
N ILE A 445 10.08 -17.35 7.67
CA ILE A 445 9.26 -18.56 7.53
C ILE A 445 8.31 -18.33 6.34
N PRO A 446 8.19 -19.27 5.38
CA PRO A 446 7.33 -19.13 4.20
C PRO A 446 5.86 -18.93 4.57
N LYS A 447 5.11 -18.23 3.69
CA LYS A 447 3.65 -18.12 3.82
C LYS A 447 3.04 -19.54 3.72
N GLY A 448 2.24 -19.89 4.72
CA GLY A 448 1.61 -21.20 4.81
C GLY A 448 2.25 -22.12 5.86
N GLU A 449 3.44 -21.79 6.37
CA GLU A 449 4.04 -22.48 7.50
C GLU A 449 3.82 -21.69 8.80
N SER A 450 3.48 -22.41 9.88
CA SER A 450 3.24 -21.77 11.19
C SER A 450 4.51 -21.74 12.03
N ILE A 451 4.78 -20.59 12.66
CA ILE A 451 5.87 -20.41 13.63
C ILE A 451 5.74 -21.37 14.82
N PHE A 452 4.53 -21.79 15.15
CA PHE A 452 4.27 -22.64 16.32
C PHE A 452 4.59 -24.12 16.05
N THR A 453 4.46 -24.54 14.79
CA THR A 453 4.67 -25.94 14.36
C THR A 453 6.00 -26.19 13.67
N ILE A 454 6.81 -25.13 13.45
CA ILE A 454 8.12 -25.29 12.81
C ILE A 454 9.04 -26.19 13.64
N THR A 455 9.62 -27.18 12.98
CA THR A 455 10.53 -28.14 13.62
C THR A 455 11.99 -27.71 13.49
N PHE A 456 12.84 -28.32 14.27
CA PHE A 456 14.30 -28.12 14.22
C PHE A 456 14.88 -28.50 12.84
N GLU A 457 14.43 -29.64 12.26
CA GLU A 457 14.85 -30.11 10.94
C GLU A 457 14.50 -29.11 9.85
N ARG A 458 13.28 -28.58 9.90
CA ARG A 458 12.85 -27.57 8.93
C ARG A 458 13.63 -26.27 9.07
N ALA A 459 13.92 -25.87 10.29
CA ALA A 459 14.78 -24.70 10.56
C ALA A 459 16.20 -24.88 10.02
N MET A 460 16.78 -26.07 10.18
CA MET A 460 18.08 -26.43 9.63
C MET A 460 18.07 -26.39 8.10
N GLU A 461 17.04 -26.94 7.47
CA GLU A 461 16.87 -26.88 6.02
C GLU A 461 16.82 -25.43 5.53
N MET A 462 16.05 -24.57 6.19
CA MET A 462 15.96 -23.15 5.84
C MET A 462 17.30 -22.43 6.01
N LEU A 463 18.08 -22.76 7.01
CA LEU A 463 19.39 -22.16 7.25
C LEU A 463 20.45 -22.66 6.25
N SER A 464 20.33 -23.88 5.73
CA SER A 464 21.22 -24.44 4.72
C SER A 464 21.04 -23.82 3.32
N GLN A 465 19.86 -23.28 3.03
CA GLN A 465 19.60 -22.62 1.74
C GLN A 465 20.40 -21.30 1.63
N PRO A 466 20.90 -20.95 0.46
CA PRO A 466 21.57 -19.66 0.27
C PRO A 466 20.61 -18.52 0.63
N LYS A 467 21.11 -17.47 1.30
CA LYS A 467 20.31 -16.28 1.60
C LYS A 467 19.69 -15.76 0.31
N LYS A 468 18.36 -15.68 0.26
CA LYS A 468 17.67 -14.76 -0.66
C LYS A 468 17.92 -13.33 -0.16
N GLY A 469 19.18 -12.89 -0.19
CA GLY A 469 19.52 -11.49 0.04
C GLY A 469 19.11 -10.70 -1.20
N ARG A 470 18.86 -9.39 -1.06
CA ARG A 470 19.04 -8.44 -2.17
C ARG A 470 20.40 -8.78 -2.74
N GLY A 471 20.43 -9.48 -3.88
CA GLY A 471 21.65 -9.93 -4.48
C GLY A 471 22.60 -8.74 -4.57
N LYS A 472 23.84 -8.89 -4.11
CA LYS A 472 24.89 -8.05 -4.65
C LYS A 472 24.72 -8.23 -6.15
N ALA A 473 24.41 -7.14 -6.85
CA ALA A 473 24.28 -7.19 -8.28
C ALA A 473 25.49 -7.98 -8.80
N ALA A 474 25.25 -9.03 -9.56
CA ALA A 474 26.34 -9.77 -10.18
C ALA A 474 27.13 -8.76 -11.03
N ALA A 475 28.45 -8.75 -10.90
CA ALA A 475 29.25 -7.89 -11.74
C ALA A 475 28.99 -8.29 -13.21
N LEU A 476 28.62 -7.32 -14.04
CA LEU A 476 28.42 -7.51 -15.47
C LEU A 476 29.76 -7.83 -16.17
N LYS A 477 30.85 -7.22 -15.65
CA LYS A 477 32.21 -7.45 -16.16
C LYS A 477 33.21 -7.21 -15.04
N ASP A 478 34.23 -8.04 -14.95
CA ASP A 478 35.43 -7.83 -14.13
C ASP A 478 36.52 -7.27 -15.02
N LEU A 479 37.06 -6.11 -14.68
CA LEU A 479 38.10 -5.41 -15.45
C LEU A 479 39.51 -5.66 -14.88
N GLY A 480 39.62 -6.32 -13.73
CA GLY A 480 40.88 -6.60 -13.06
C GLY A 480 41.12 -5.70 -11.85
N ALA A 481 42.35 -5.61 -11.37
CA ALA A 481 42.71 -4.85 -10.19
C ALA A 481 43.16 -3.42 -10.56
N HIS A 482 42.84 -2.43 -9.69
CA HIS A 482 43.32 -1.07 -9.81
C HIS A 482 44.86 -1.03 -9.62
N PRO A 483 45.65 -0.43 -10.54
CA PRO A 483 47.10 -0.52 -10.50
C PRO A 483 47.73 0.07 -9.21
N ASP A 484 47.11 1.11 -8.63
CA ASP A 484 47.69 1.80 -7.46
C ASP A 484 47.13 1.30 -6.13
N THR A 485 45.86 0.83 -6.09
CA THR A 485 45.21 0.44 -4.82
C THR A 485 45.06 -1.07 -4.66
N GLY A 486 45.18 -1.86 -5.73
CA GLY A 486 44.97 -3.28 -5.75
C GLY A 486 43.51 -3.73 -5.61
N ASP A 487 42.56 -2.79 -5.49
CA ASP A 487 41.14 -3.11 -5.37
C ASP A 487 40.58 -3.62 -6.71
N ALA A 488 39.72 -4.62 -6.68
CA ALA A 488 39.05 -5.11 -7.88
C ALA A 488 38.15 -4.02 -8.51
N ILE A 489 38.25 -3.86 -9.83
CA ILE A 489 37.45 -2.95 -10.63
C ILE A 489 36.38 -3.77 -11.37
N GLN A 490 35.14 -3.57 -11.02
CA GLN A 490 34.00 -4.34 -11.56
C GLN A 490 32.90 -3.41 -12.04
N VAL A 491 32.24 -3.81 -13.13
CA VAL A 491 31.08 -3.11 -13.70
C VAL A 491 29.80 -3.74 -13.18
N PHE A 492 28.87 -2.92 -12.70
CA PHE A 492 27.56 -3.34 -12.18
C PHE A 492 26.45 -2.58 -12.89
N ASN A 493 25.27 -3.16 -12.91
CA ASN A 493 24.06 -2.43 -13.30
C ASN A 493 23.46 -1.73 -12.08
N GLY A 494 23.13 -0.45 -12.21
CA GLY A 494 22.54 0.36 -11.14
C GLY A 494 21.23 1.01 -11.55
N PRO A 495 20.47 1.59 -10.58
CA PRO A 495 19.20 2.27 -10.86
C PRO A 495 19.33 3.46 -11.83
N TYR A 496 20.53 3.99 -11.99
CA TYR A 496 20.84 5.14 -12.86
C TYR A 496 21.74 4.75 -14.04
N GLY A 497 21.74 3.47 -14.41
CA GLY A 497 22.59 2.93 -15.48
C GLY A 497 23.82 2.18 -14.98
N PRO A 498 24.62 1.60 -15.92
CA PRO A 498 25.83 0.88 -15.57
C PRO A 498 26.88 1.76 -14.88
N TYR A 499 27.55 1.20 -13.88
CA TYR A 499 28.58 1.90 -13.13
C TYR A 499 29.76 0.99 -12.79
N ILE A 500 30.93 1.62 -12.63
CA ILE A 500 32.16 0.95 -12.22
C ILE A 500 32.30 1.09 -10.72
N LYS A 501 32.73 0.02 -10.06
CA LYS A 501 33.03 0.00 -8.64
C LYS A 501 34.44 -0.49 -8.40
N SER A 502 35.19 0.28 -7.57
CA SER A 502 36.49 -0.14 -7.04
C SER A 502 36.56 0.24 -5.56
N GLY A 503 36.70 -0.74 -4.69
CA GLY A 503 36.68 -0.53 -3.26
C GLY A 503 35.41 0.19 -2.77
N LYS A 504 35.55 1.45 -2.33
CA LYS A 504 34.45 2.31 -1.87
C LYS A 504 33.99 3.36 -2.91
N VAL A 505 34.65 3.42 -4.05
CA VAL A 505 34.38 4.42 -5.11
C VAL A 505 33.46 3.82 -6.16
N ASN A 506 32.44 4.56 -6.55
CA ASN A 506 31.54 4.21 -7.65
C ASN A 506 31.60 5.34 -8.70
N ALA A 507 31.79 4.98 -9.98
CA ALA A 507 31.78 5.90 -11.10
C ALA A 507 30.80 5.43 -12.17
N SER A 508 29.88 6.29 -12.62
CA SER A 508 28.98 5.98 -13.73
C SER A 508 29.77 5.86 -15.03
N LEU A 509 29.34 5.01 -15.94
CA LEU A 509 29.92 4.98 -17.27
C LEU A 509 29.60 6.30 -18.01
N PRO A 510 30.53 6.81 -18.84
CA PRO A 510 30.26 7.97 -19.68
C PRO A 510 29.21 7.63 -20.75
N GLU A 511 28.55 8.67 -21.26
CA GLU A 511 27.52 8.55 -22.28
C GLU A 511 28.08 7.85 -23.54
N GLY A 512 27.43 6.79 -23.99
CA GLY A 512 27.86 5.96 -25.12
C GLY A 512 28.82 4.80 -24.79
N ALA A 513 29.31 4.67 -23.55
CA ALA A 513 30.09 3.51 -23.12
C ALA A 513 29.17 2.40 -22.56
N THR A 514 29.42 1.16 -22.98
CA THR A 514 28.70 -0.02 -22.47
C THR A 514 29.61 -0.89 -21.59
N PRO A 515 29.05 -1.78 -20.76
CA PRO A 515 29.85 -2.71 -19.96
C PRO A 515 30.86 -3.53 -20.80
N GLU A 516 30.51 -3.82 -22.06
CA GLU A 516 31.33 -4.59 -22.99
C GLU A 516 32.51 -3.79 -23.54
N THR A 517 32.31 -2.49 -23.77
CA THR A 517 33.30 -1.60 -24.44
C THR A 517 34.29 -0.93 -23.49
N ILE A 518 33.94 -0.80 -22.21
CA ILE A 518 34.81 -0.13 -21.23
C ILE A 518 36.09 -0.93 -20.99
N THR A 519 37.23 -0.24 -21.01
CA THR A 519 38.58 -0.80 -20.75
C THR A 519 39.01 -0.53 -19.31
N LEU A 520 40.00 -1.31 -18.83
CA LEU A 520 40.59 -1.12 -17.50
C LEU A 520 41.15 0.30 -17.33
N GLU A 521 41.84 0.81 -18.35
CA GLU A 521 42.48 2.15 -18.31
C GLU A 521 41.44 3.26 -18.19
N GLN A 522 40.33 3.16 -18.93
CA GLN A 522 39.20 4.09 -18.85
C GLN A 522 38.52 4.03 -17.48
N ALA A 523 38.36 2.82 -16.96
CA ALA A 523 37.75 2.61 -15.64
C ALA A 523 38.60 3.20 -14.51
N VAL A 524 39.92 3.03 -14.56
CA VAL A 524 40.88 3.64 -13.63
C VAL A 524 40.83 5.18 -13.70
N ALA A 525 40.78 5.75 -14.89
CA ALA A 525 40.66 7.20 -15.07
C ALA A 525 39.38 7.76 -14.42
N LEU A 526 38.24 7.11 -14.65
CA LEU A 526 36.93 7.49 -14.08
C LEU A 526 36.88 7.37 -12.55
N ILE A 527 37.55 6.37 -11.98
CA ILE A 527 37.62 6.16 -10.53
C ILE A 527 38.51 7.23 -9.92
N ASN A 528 39.67 7.55 -10.54
CA ASN A 528 40.59 8.55 -10.06
C ASN A 528 40.01 9.98 -10.15
N GLU A 529 39.21 10.29 -11.18
CA GLU A 529 38.53 11.58 -11.33
C GLU A 529 37.49 11.81 -10.22
N LYS A 530 36.76 10.78 -9.79
CA LYS A 530 35.75 10.91 -8.71
C LYS A 530 36.36 10.95 -7.31
N GLY A 531 37.58 10.52 -7.11
CA GLY A 531 38.24 10.47 -5.80
C GLY A 531 37.48 9.65 -4.74
N PRO A 532 38.03 9.46 -3.53
CA PRO A 532 37.31 8.76 -2.46
C PRO A 532 36.08 9.57 -2.02
N ALA A 533 34.92 8.98 -2.10
CA ALA A 533 33.63 9.58 -1.74
C ALA A 533 33.73 10.23 -0.34
N LYS A 534 33.51 11.54 -0.24
CA LYS A 534 33.34 12.25 1.04
C LYS A 534 32.17 11.61 1.75
N GLY A 535 32.47 10.75 2.74
CA GLY A 535 31.48 9.97 3.48
C GLY A 535 30.47 10.87 4.15
N SER A 536 29.21 10.59 3.94
CA SER A 536 28.13 11.05 4.81
C SER A 536 28.43 10.52 6.21
N LYS A 537 28.52 11.40 7.20
CA LYS A 537 28.76 11.07 8.61
C LYS A 537 27.60 10.27 9.17
N GLY A 538 27.63 8.97 9.02
CA GLY A 538 26.87 8.03 9.84
C GLY A 538 27.59 7.90 11.19
N LYS A 539 26.94 8.27 12.28
CA LYS A 539 27.41 8.07 13.66
C LYS A 539 27.62 6.58 13.94
N GLY A 540 28.81 6.06 13.71
CA GLY A 540 29.27 4.78 14.19
C GLY A 540 29.79 4.93 15.62
N LYS A 541 29.11 4.35 16.59
CA LYS A 541 29.65 4.14 17.96
C LYS A 541 30.85 3.23 17.89
N ALA A 542 32.02 3.76 18.24
CA ALA A 542 33.23 2.99 18.48
C ALA A 542 33.01 2.08 19.69
N LYS A 543 33.26 0.77 19.53
CA LYS A 543 33.40 -0.19 20.63
C LYS A 543 34.71 0.10 21.37
N ALA A 544 34.61 0.51 22.63
CA ALA A 544 35.74 0.54 23.54
C ALA A 544 35.92 -0.87 24.18
N ALA A 545 37.15 -1.32 24.25
CA ALA A 545 37.56 -2.56 24.88
C ALA A 545 37.46 -2.48 26.43
N PRO A 546 37.33 -3.63 27.14
CA PRO A 546 37.08 -3.64 28.57
C PRO A 546 38.35 -3.36 29.39
N LYS A 547 38.27 -2.41 30.32
CA LYS A 547 39.25 -2.28 31.42
C LYS A 547 38.66 -2.73 32.74
N ALA A 548 39.50 -3.41 33.46
CA ALA A 548 39.26 -4.14 34.68
C ALA A 548 38.76 -3.30 35.88
N LYS A 549 38.08 -4.00 36.78
CA LYS A 549 37.57 -3.55 38.09
C LYS A 549 38.66 -3.03 39.02
N ALA A 550 38.38 -1.94 39.72
CA ALA A 550 38.89 -1.71 41.06
C ALA A 550 37.77 -1.05 41.91
N ALA A 551 37.54 -1.63 43.06
CA ALA A 551 36.55 -1.24 44.07
C ALA A 551 37.05 -0.11 44.97
N LYS A 552 36.14 0.77 45.46
CA LYS A 552 36.01 1.28 46.85
C LYS A 552 34.97 2.38 46.91
N ALA A 553 33.89 2.14 47.60
CA ALA A 553 33.48 2.50 48.94
C ALA A 553 33.08 3.96 49.15
N ALA A 554 31.76 4.10 49.48
CA ALA A 554 31.09 4.93 50.47
C ALA A 554 31.20 6.46 50.44
N GLY A 555 30.03 7.10 50.49
CA GLY A 555 29.87 8.41 51.14
C GLY A 555 28.79 9.31 50.57
N ASP A 556 27.63 9.31 51.26
CA ASP A 556 26.66 10.39 51.51
C ASP A 556 26.07 11.29 50.44
N ALA A 557 24.74 11.36 50.51
CA ALA A 557 23.80 12.31 49.93
C ALA A 557 23.82 13.66 50.71
N PRO A 558 22.95 14.64 50.42
CA PRO A 558 22.30 15.11 49.20
C PRO A 558 22.43 16.63 49.00
N ALA A 559 22.21 17.13 47.82
CA ALA A 559 21.68 18.49 47.68
C ALA A 559 21.08 18.76 46.28
N ALA A 560 19.97 19.47 46.35
CA ALA A 560 19.06 19.81 45.26
C ALA A 560 19.58 20.93 44.33
N LYS A 561 18.88 21.02 43.17
CA LYS A 561 18.66 22.18 42.31
C LYS A 561 19.67 22.46 41.20
N ALA A 562 19.24 22.39 39.96
CA ALA A 562 18.84 23.51 39.12
C ALA A 562 18.72 23.10 37.66
N ALA A 563 17.63 23.52 37.02
CA ALA A 563 17.40 23.36 35.58
C ALA A 563 18.36 24.23 34.75
N PRO A 564 18.86 23.77 33.59
CA PRO A 564 19.63 24.63 32.73
C PRO A 564 18.72 25.41 31.75
N LYS A 565 18.87 26.72 31.78
CA LYS A 565 18.37 27.68 30.79
C LYS A 565 18.94 27.37 29.43
N LYS A 566 18.07 27.12 28.44
CA LYS A 566 18.46 27.09 27.02
C LYS A 566 18.65 28.51 26.49
N SER A 567 19.84 28.80 26.02
CA SER A 567 20.25 30.07 25.44
C SER A 567 19.61 30.33 24.07
N LEU A 568 19.13 31.55 23.90
CA LEU A 568 18.75 32.17 22.62
C LEU A 568 19.96 32.31 21.68
N LYS A 569 20.07 31.41 20.70
CA LYS A 569 21.00 31.58 19.55
C LYS A 569 20.38 31.25 18.18
N SER A 570 19.05 31.23 18.06
CA SER A 570 18.38 30.97 16.78
C SER A 570 17.76 32.19 16.08
N ALA A 571 17.91 33.40 16.63
CA ALA A 571 17.32 34.61 16.05
C ALA A 571 18.23 35.37 15.10
N GLU A 572 19.55 35.18 15.17
CA GLU A 572 20.49 35.91 14.29
C GLU A 572 20.67 35.28 12.90
N THR A 573 20.60 33.97 12.78
CA THR A 573 20.74 33.25 11.49
C THR A 573 19.58 33.46 10.53
N ALA A 574 18.40 33.82 11.04
CA ALA A 574 17.23 34.12 10.20
C ALA A 574 17.28 35.55 9.61
N LYS A 575 17.93 36.47 10.30
CA LYS A 575 18.09 37.85 9.84
C LYS A 575 19.13 37.99 8.72
N GLU A 576 20.21 37.24 8.79
CA GLU A 576 21.27 37.27 7.74
C GLU A 576 20.79 36.63 6.44
N LYS A 577 19.99 35.57 6.50
CA LYS A 577 19.39 34.95 5.29
C LYS A 577 18.33 35.81 4.60
N ALA A 578 17.60 36.63 5.36
CA ALA A 578 16.61 37.55 4.78
C ALA A 578 17.27 38.79 4.08
N GLN A 579 18.44 39.19 4.52
CA GLN A 579 19.19 40.27 3.88
C GLN A 579 19.86 39.85 2.57
N ALA A 580 20.23 38.59 2.44
CA ALA A 580 20.82 38.04 1.21
C ALA A 580 19.80 37.83 0.08
N LEU A 581 18.48 37.84 0.38
CA LEU A 581 17.40 37.63 -0.59
C LEU A 581 16.65 38.89 -1.02
N GLY A 582 17.14 40.10 -0.67
CA GLY A 582 16.67 41.38 -1.22
C GLY A 582 15.23 41.79 -0.84
N VAL A 583 14.66 41.24 0.23
CA VAL A 583 13.29 41.55 0.65
C VAL A 583 13.27 42.82 1.51
N LYS A 584 12.74 43.92 0.97
CA LYS A 584 12.56 45.19 1.67
C LYS A 584 11.52 45.07 2.77
N LYS A 585 11.85 45.55 3.99
CA LYS A 585 10.98 45.68 5.16
C LYS A 585 9.66 46.41 4.83
N VAL A 586 8.54 45.77 5.10
CA VAL A 586 7.25 46.45 5.23
C VAL A 586 7.14 47.02 6.63
N VAL A 587 7.07 48.36 6.73
CA VAL A 587 6.86 49.09 7.99
C VAL A 587 5.35 49.13 8.26
N THR A 588 4.92 48.48 9.31
CA THR A 588 3.55 48.65 9.81
C THR A 588 3.46 49.95 10.64
N ARG A 589 2.74 50.94 10.14
CA ARG A 589 2.30 52.11 10.90
C ARG A 589 1.13 51.72 11.78
N LYS A 590 1.32 51.78 13.08
CA LYS A 590 0.22 51.87 14.07
C LYS A 590 -0.44 53.25 13.94
N SER A 591 -1.70 53.31 13.56
CA SER A 591 -2.54 54.49 13.77
C SER A 591 -3.25 54.40 15.10
N LYS A 592 -2.97 55.37 15.97
CA LYS A 592 -3.82 55.73 17.12
C LYS A 592 -5.04 56.49 16.55
N LYS A 593 -6.21 55.98 16.74
CA LYS A 593 -7.36 56.66 17.40
C LYS A 593 -8.49 55.66 17.46
#